data_92623b75da7fa8a23fc4cb907fc5cef6
#
_entry.id   92623b75da7fa8a23fc4cb907fc5cef6
#
_cell.length_a   1.000
_cell.length_b   1.000
_cell.length_c   1.000
_cell.angle_alpha   90.00
_cell.angle_beta   90.00
_cell.angle_gamma   90.00
#
_symmetry.space_group_name_H-M   'P 1'
#
loop_
_entity.id
_entity.type
_entity.pdbx_description
1 polymer ?
#
loop_
_entity_poly.entity_id
_entity_poly.type
_entity_poly.pdbx_seq_one_letter_code
_entity_poly.pdbx_strand_id
1 'polypeptide(L)'
;MNTKNDVEVIINGKQYTLSGYESSEYLQKIANHINDKIAEFKEQDGYLRLDTEMKNILLAINLSDEYYKALKDSNDIKKENE
;
A
#
# COMPACT_ATOMS: atom_id res chain seq x y z
N MET A 1 0.78 -17.04 20.09
CA MET A 1 1.26 -15.90 20.91
C MET A 1 1.63 -14.73 20.02
N ASN A 2 1.14 -13.55 20.35
CA ASN A 2 1.35 -12.37 19.51
C ASN A 2 2.73 -11.76 19.76
N THR A 3 3.69 -12.16 18.94
CA THR A 3 5.04 -11.63 19.01
C THR A 3 5.22 -10.56 17.94
N LYS A 4 5.72 -9.42 18.36
CA LYS A 4 6.01 -8.33 17.42
C LYS A 4 7.19 -8.68 16.57
N ASN A 5 7.04 -8.55 15.26
CA ASN A 5 8.09 -8.80 14.29
C ASN A 5 8.70 -7.50 13.81
N ASP A 6 10.02 -7.51 13.66
CA ASP A 6 10.73 -6.41 13.02
C ASP A 6 11.18 -6.93 11.66
N VAL A 7 10.72 -6.29 10.59
CA VAL A 7 10.98 -6.72 9.22
C VAL A 7 11.60 -5.58 8.43
N GLU A 8 12.71 -5.84 7.79
CA GLU A 8 13.33 -4.86 6.93
C GLU A 8 12.72 -4.94 5.54
N VAL A 9 12.26 -3.79 5.03
CA VAL A 9 11.65 -3.69 3.71
C VAL A 9 12.30 -2.54 2.95
N ILE A 10 12.23 -2.63 1.63
CA ILE A 10 12.71 -1.54 0.77
C ILE A 10 11.48 -0.91 0.12
N ILE A 11 11.31 0.39 0.34
CA ILE A 11 10.22 1.16 -0.25
C ILE A 11 10.82 2.36 -0.96
N ASN A 12 10.55 2.46 -2.24
CA ASN A 12 11.07 3.56 -3.07
C ASN A 12 12.59 3.69 -2.98
N GLY A 13 13.29 2.55 -2.94
CA GLY A 13 14.73 2.50 -2.93
C GLY A 13 15.38 2.73 -1.57
N LYS A 14 14.60 2.95 -0.51
CA LYS A 14 15.11 3.18 0.83
C LYS A 14 14.71 2.04 1.75
N GLN A 15 15.60 1.70 2.66
CA GLN A 15 15.37 0.63 3.62
C GLN A 15 14.66 1.15 4.87
N TYR A 16 13.64 0.43 5.28
CA TYR A 16 12.86 0.75 6.49
C TYR A 16 12.69 -0.50 7.32
N THR A 17 12.57 -0.32 8.63
CA THR A 17 12.22 -1.41 9.52
C THR A 17 10.76 -1.23 9.91
N LEU A 18 9.94 -2.20 9.58
CA LEU A 18 8.53 -2.21 9.96
C LEU A 18 8.35 -3.13 11.15
N SER A 19 7.65 -2.65 12.17
CA SER A 19 7.37 -3.43 13.37
C SER A 19 5.87 -3.64 13.47
N GLY A 20 5.45 -4.87 13.70
CA GLY A 20 4.05 -5.19 13.82
C GLY A 20 3.83 -6.62 14.23
N TYR A 21 2.58 -6.97 14.43
CA TYR A 21 2.18 -8.33 14.85
C TYR A 21 1.89 -9.23 13.67
N GLU A 22 1.90 -8.67 12.46
CA GLU A 22 1.69 -9.43 11.24
C GLU A 22 2.92 -10.27 10.90
N SER A 23 2.77 -11.26 10.03
CA SER A 23 3.90 -12.08 9.61
C SER A 23 4.88 -11.27 8.74
N SER A 24 6.12 -11.73 8.71
CA SER A 24 7.14 -11.12 7.85
C SER A 24 6.74 -11.13 6.39
N GLU A 25 6.12 -12.23 5.96
CA GLU A 25 5.65 -12.38 4.58
C GLU A 25 4.58 -11.35 4.24
N TYR A 26 3.66 -11.12 5.18
CA TYR A 26 2.59 -10.16 4.97
C TYR A 26 3.14 -8.73 4.90
N LEU A 27 4.07 -8.38 5.78
CA LEU A 27 4.66 -7.04 5.77
C LEU A 27 5.47 -6.81 4.49
N GLN A 28 6.16 -7.83 4.00
CA GLN A 28 6.87 -7.75 2.73
C GLN A 28 5.90 -7.58 1.56
N LYS A 29 4.77 -8.25 1.61
CA LYS A 29 3.73 -8.13 0.59
C LYS A 29 3.18 -6.71 0.52
N ILE A 30 2.96 -6.08 1.68
CA ILE A 30 2.52 -4.69 1.75
C ILE A 30 3.55 -3.77 1.11
N ALA A 31 4.83 -3.94 1.45
CA ALA A 31 5.89 -3.12 0.88
C ALA A 31 5.97 -3.27 -0.64
N ASN A 32 5.82 -4.48 -1.14
CA ASN A 32 5.84 -4.74 -2.58
C ASN A 32 4.66 -4.06 -3.28
N HIS A 33 3.48 -4.09 -2.67
CA HIS A 33 2.30 -3.43 -3.23
C HIS A 33 2.52 -1.92 -3.33
N ILE A 34 3.09 -1.31 -2.29
CA ILE A 34 3.40 0.12 -2.31
C ILE A 34 4.40 0.44 -3.42
N ASN A 35 5.43 -0.39 -3.58
CA ASN A 35 6.42 -0.18 -4.63
C ASN A 35 5.80 -0.27 -6.01
N ASP A 36 4.87 -1.20 -6.22
CA ASP A 36 4.17 -1.33 -7.50
C ASP A 36 3.36 -0.08 -7.79
N LYS A 37 2.70 0.48 -6.80
CA LYS A 37 1.94 1.72 -6.95
C LYS A 37 2.84 2.90 -7.30
N ILE A 38 3.96 3.01 -6.62
CA ILE A 38 4.92 4.08 -6.91
C ILE A 38 5.42 3.95 -8.35
N ALA A 39 5.71 2.73 -8.80
CA ALA A 39 6.15 2.51 -10.18
C ALA A 39 5.09 2.95 -11.19
N GLU A 40 3.82 2.66 -10.92
CA GLU A 40 2.72 3.10 -11.79
C GLU A 40 2.64 4.62 -11.87
N PHE A 41 2.77 5.31 -10.72
CA PHE A 41 2.73 6.76 -10.70
C PHE A 41 3.89 7.38 -11.48
N LYS A 42 5.07 6.77 -11.42
CA LYS A 42 6.24 7.29 -12.14
C LYS A 42 6.04 7.32 -13.65
N GLU A 43 5.15 6.50 -14.17
CA GLU A 43 4.85 6.48 -15.60
C GLU A 43 3.90 7.60 -16.03
N GLN A 44 3.26 8.27 -15.08
CA GLN A 44 2.32 9.34 -15.37
C GLN A 44 3.03 10.66 -15.62
N ASP A 45 2.54 11.40 -16.61
CA ASP A 45 3.08 12.71 -16.94
C ASP A 45 2.95 13.65 -15.75
N GLY A 46 4.04 14.35 -15.46
CA GLY A 46 4.03 15.36 -14.42
C GLY A 46 4.28 14.84 -13.01
N TYR A 47 4.21 13.53 -12.79
CA TYR A 47 4.40 13.00 -11.44
C TYR A 47 5.78 13.35 -10.87
N LEU A 48 6.83 13.19 -11.68
CA LEU A 48 8.20 13.45 -11.22
C LEU A 48 8.45 14.92 -10.88
N ARG A 49 7.59 15.83 -11.35
CA ARG A 49 7.69 17.26 -11.07
C ARG A 49 7.06 17.65 -9.75
N LEU A 50 6.26 16.76 -9.17
CA LEU A 50 5.61 17.01 -7.89
C LEU A 50 6.63 16.95 -6.76
N ASP A 51 6.37 17.70 -5.69
CA ASP A 51 7.21 17.60 -4.50
C ASP A 51 6.88 16.30 -3.75
N THR A 52 7.71 15.99 -2.77
CA THR A 52 7.59 14.75 -2.02
C THR A 52 6.26 14.67 -1.27
N GLU A 53 5.82 15.77 -0.69
CA GLU A 53 4.55 15.81 0.04
C GLU A 53 3.38 15.46 -0.87
N MET A 54 3.31 16.08 -2.05
CA MET A 54 2.22 15.81 -2.99
C MET A 54 2.27 14.37 -3.50
N LYS A 55 3.46 13.84 -3.76
CA LYS A 55 3.61 12.44 -4.16
C LYS A 55 3.05 11.50 -3.09
N ASN A 56 3.34 11.79 -1.82
CA ASN A 56 2.84 10.97 -0.72
C ASN A 56 1.32 11.06 -0.59
N ILE A 57 0.77 12.26 -0.77
CA ILE A 57 -0.69 12.46 -0.72
C ILE A 57 -1.38 11.68 -1.82
N LEU A 58 -0.84 11.72 -3.05
CA LEU A 58 -1.42 10.97 -4.16
C LEU A 58 -1.40 9.47 -3.90
N LEU A 59 -0.32 8.97 -3.34
CA LEU A 59 -0.23 7.55 -2.98
C LEU A 59 -1.29 7.19 -1.94
N ALA A 60 -1.44 8.02 -0.90
CA ALA A 60 -2.43 7.79 0.14
C ALA A 60 -3.85 7.80 -0.42
N ILE A 61 -4.16 8.75 -1.31
CA ILE A 61 -5.48 8.83 -1.95
C ILE A 61 -5.75 7.57 -2.76
N ASN A 62 -4.77 7.12 -3.53
CA ASN A 62 -4.93 5.94 -4.36
C ASN A 62 -5.17 4.68 -3.52
N LEU A 63 -4.39 4.51 -2.47
CA LEU A 63 -4.54 3.35 -1.58
C LEU A 63 -5.88 3.39 -0.85
N SER A 64 -6.33 4.57 -0.44
CA SER A 64 -7.62 4.74 0.21
C SER A 64 -8.75 4.40 -0.75
N ASP A 65 -8.64 4.84 -2.00
CA ASP A 65 -9.61 4.53 -3.04
C ASP A 65 -9.72 3.02 -3.27
N GLU A 66 -8.60 2.34 -3.33
CA GLU A 66 -8.60 0.88 -3.47
C GLU A 66 -9.29 0.18 -2.31
N TYR A 67 -9.03 0.69 -1.09
CA TYR A 67 -9.64 0.13 0.11
C TYR A 67 -11.16 0.23 0.05
N TYR A 68 -11.69 1.40 -0.29
CA TYR A 68 -13.14 1.58 -0.34
C TYR A 68 -13.79 0.80 -1.47
N LYS A 69 -13.11 0.67 -2.60
CA LYS A 69 -13.62 -0.16 -3.69
C LYS A 69 -13.67 -1.63 -3.30
N ALA A 70 -12.65 -2.10 -2.58
CA ALA A 70 -12.64 -3.48 -2.08
C ALA A 70 -13.78 -3.73 -1.09
N LEU A 71 -14.06 -2.76 -0.22
CA LEU A 71 -15.19 -2.87 0.71
C LEU A 71 -16.53 -2.93 -0.03
N LYS A 72 -16.68 -2.11 -1.05
CA LYS A 72 -17.91 -2.09 -1.84
C LYS A 72 -18.13 -3.43 -2.53
N ASP A 73 -17.10 -3.97 -3.16
CA ASP A 73 -17.18 -5.26 -3.83
C ASP A 73 -17.55 -6.37 -2.85
N SER A 74 -16.97 -6.35 -1.66
CA SER A 74 -17.27 -7.32 -0.62
C SER A 74 -18.73 -7.22 -0.17
N ASN A 75 -19.24 -5.99 0.00
CA ASN A 75 -20.63 -5.78 0.38
C ASN A 75 -21.59 -6.22 -0.72
N ASP A 76 -21.27 -5.96 -1.98
CA ASP A 76 -22.10 -6.38 -3.11
C ASP A 76 -22.17 -7.91 -3.20
N ILE A 77 -21.05 -8.58 -2.97
CA ILE A 77 -21.01 -10.04 -2.94
C ILE A 77 -21.88 -10.59 -1.81
N LYS A 78 -21.83 -9.97 -0.64
CA LYS A 78 -22.68 -10.38 0.49
C LYS A 78 -24.16 -10.24 0.16
N LYS A 79 -24.54 -9.15 -0.49
CA LYS A 79 -25.94 -8.92 -0.87
C LYS A 79 -26.45 -9.97 -1.84
N GLU A 80 -25.60 -10.39 -2.77
CA GLU A 80 -25.96 -11.41 -3.75
C GLU A 80 -26.18 -12.77 -3.12
N ASN A 81 -25.51 -13.04 -2.00
CA ASN A 81 -25.58 -14.32 -1.32
C ASN A 81 -26.69 -14.37 -0.27
N GLU A 82 -27.38 -13.29 -0.03
CA GLU A 82 -28.53 -13.26 0.85
C GLU A 82 -29.80 -13.57 0.06
#